data_3475231d704f40c8b59be43b427d9119
#
_entry.id   3475231d704f40c8b59be43b427d9119
#
_cell.length_a   1.000
_cell.length_b   1.000
_cell.length_c   1.000
_cell.angle_alpha   90.00
_cell.angle_beta   90.00
_cell.angle_gamma   90.00
#
_symmetry.space_group_name_H-M   'P 1'
#
loop_
_entity.id
_entity.type
_entity.pdbx_description
1 polymer ?
#
loop_
_entity_poly.entity_id
_entity_poly.type
_entity_poly.pdbx_seq_one_letter_code
_entity_poly.pdbx_strand_id
1 'polypeptide(L)'
;GPWWDWNVVKKSLEYLWLFGEVAVIERRGFERRYALAEQVIPADVLARPVSRDDAIRELIRRAATAYGVGTAADFADYYRLRDRPGVAAAIGELVDAGELLPVFVDGWEKNGRALPAWLHRDAVLPRAVRASTILTPFDPVVWFRERAERLFDFHYRIEIYTPEHKRQFGYYSLPVLQDDRLVGR
;
A
#
# COMPACT_ATOMS: atom_id res chain seq x y z
N GLY A 1 -5.93 32.40 4.91
CA GLY A 1 -5.06 31.64 4.03
C GLY A 1 -5.72 30.34 3.57
N PRO A 2 -5.27 29.71 2.48
CA PRO A 2 -5.86 28.45 2.06
C PRO A 2 -5.69 27.38 3.16
N TRP A 3 -6.69 26.56 3.34
CA TRP A 3 -6.81 25.53 4.35
C TRP A 3 -5.58 24.57 4.43
N TRP A 4 -4.77 24.54 3.38
CA TRP A 4 -3.59 23.72 3.21
C TRP A 4 -2.26 24.47 3.42
N ASP A 5 -2.29 25.71 3.86
CA ASP A 5 -1.06 26.47 4.04
C ASP A 5 -0.36 26.09 5.35
N TRP A 6 0.49 25.09 5.23
CA TRP A 6 1.34 24.69 6.35
C TRP A 6 2.44 25.72 6.56
N ASN A 7 2.58 26.19 7.77
CA ASN A 7 3.69 27.05 8.11
C ASN A 7 5.05 26.32 7.94
N VAL A 8 6.12 27.11 7.82
CA VAL A 8 7.47 26.58 7.56
C VAL A 8 7.90 25.55 8.61
N VAL A 9 7.59 25.80 9.89
CA VAL A 9 7.94 24.88 10.99
C VAL A 9 7.30 23.52 10.81
N LYS A 10 6.01 23.48 10.49
CA LYS A 10 5.31 22.21 10.23
C LYS A 10 5.88 21.47 9.04
N LYS A 11 6.16 22.18 7.94
CA LYS A 11 6.81 21.58 6.75
C LYS A 11 8.17 20.99 7.10
N SER A 12 8.99 21.72 7.85
CA SER A 12 10.32 21.25 8.27
C SER A 12 10.22 20.01 9.16
N LEU A 13 9.32 19.98 10.14
CA LEU A 13 9.11 18.82 11.00
C LEU A 13 8.64 17.57 10.22
N GLU A 14 7.75 17.75 9.21
CA GLU A 14 7.32 16.63 8.36
C GLU A 14 8.48 16.09 7.50
N TYR A 15 9.38 16.96 7.01
CA TYR A 15 10.58 16.52 6.30
C TYR A 15 11.57 15.80 7.22
N LEU A 16 11.85 16.34 8.40
CA LEU A 16 12.73 15.68 9.38
C LEU A 16 12.18 14.31 9.80
N TRP A 17 10.86 14.21 9.96
CA TRP A 17 10.21 12.93 10.23
C TRP A 17 10.32 11.97 9.04
N LEU A 18 10.14 12.45 7.81
CA LEU A 18 10.26 11.64 6.60
C LEU A 18 11.68 11.11 6.41
N PHE A 19 12.69 11.91 6.79
CA PHE A 19 14.10 11.52 6.72
C PHE A 19 14.58 10.72 7.93
N GLY A 20 13.72 10.52 8.93
CA GLY A 20 14.09 9.73 10.11
C GLY A 20 14.90 10.48 11.16
N GLU A 21 15.06 11.80 11.04
CA GLU A 21 15.76 12.65 12.02
C GLU A 21 14.96 12.81 13.31
N VAL A 22 13.63 12.81 13.19
CA VAL A 22 12.72 12.85 14.33
C VAL A 22 11.70 11.72 14.27
N ALA A 23 11.23 11.28 15.43
CA ALA A 23 10.18 10.28 15.57
C ALA A 23 8.95 10.86 16.29
N VAL A 24 7.77 10.35 15.99
CA VAL A 24 6.53 10.70 16.71
C VAL A 24 6.46 9.87 17.97
N ILE A 25 6.50 10.52 19.13
CA ILE A 25 6.48 9.88 20.46
C ILE A 25 5.09 9.84 21.10
N GLU A 26 4.23 10.77 20.73
CA GLU A 26 2.89 10.90 21.33
C GLU A 26 1.95 11.56 20.34
N ARG A 27 0.67 11.28 20.46
CA ARG A 27 -0.41 12.05 19.84
C ARG A 27 -1.37 12.55 20.92
N ARG A 28 -1.70 13.86 20.86
CA ARG A 28 -2.78 14.45 21.64
C ARG A 28 -3.87 14.93 20.69
N GLY A 29 -4.93 14.15 20.57
CA GLY A 29 -5.89 14.34 19.49
C GLY A 29 -5.22 14.17 18.11
N PHE A 30 -5.25 15.22 17.27
CA PHE A 30 -4.59 15.22 15.94
C PHE A 30 -3.18 15.79 15.96
N GLU A 31 -2.70 16.32 17.07
CA GLU A 31 -1.35 16.88 17.18
C GLU A 31 -0.32 15.78 17.42
N ARG A 32 0.75 15.81 16.64
CA ARG A 32 1.90 14.93 16.81
C ARG A 32 2.96 15.64 17.64
N ARG A 33 3.54 14.92 18.62
CA ARG A 33 4.72 15.35 19.36
C ARG A 33 5.92 14.61 18.85
N TYR A 34 7.00 15.33 18.59
CA TYR A 34 8.22 14.80 18.02
C TYR A 34 9.35 14.86 19.04
N ALA A 35 10.25 13.89 18.97
CA ALA A 35 11.57 13.90 19.62
C ALA A 35 12.63 13.52 18.59
N LEU A 36 13.90 13.76 18.89
CA LEU A 36 15.00 13.30 18.05
C LEU A 36 14.97 11.77 17.97
N ALA A 37 15.20 11.21 16.78
CA ALA A 37 15.15 9.77 16.56
C ALA A 37 16.11 9.02 17.50
N GLU A 38 17.31 9.57 17.72
CA GLU A 38 18.33 9.02 18.62
C GLU A 38 17.91 8.92 20.10
N GLN A 39 16.90 9.70 20.52
CA GLN A 39 16.38 9.68 21.89
C GLN A 39 15.31 8.60 22.10
N VAL A 40 14.76 8.06 21.01
CA VAL A 40 13.56 7.19 21.05
C VAL A 40 13.81 5.83 20.46
N ILE A 41 14.68 5.76 19.43
CA ILE A 41 14.99 4.51 18.74
C ILE A 41 16.29 3.95 19.32
N PRO A 42 16.32 2.65 19.67
CA PRO A 42 17.53 2.02 20.18
C PRO A 42 18.72 2.20 19.25
N ALA A 43 19.89 2.51 19.83
CA ALA A 43 21.10 2.83 19.08
C ALA A 43 21.53 1.69 18.13
N ASP A 44 21.34 0.43 18.52
CA ASP A 44 21.62 -0.73 17.70
C ASP A 44 20.72 -0.83 16.46
N VAL A 45 19.50 -0.29 16.53
CA VAL A 45 18.58 -0.20 15.39
C VAL A 45 19.02 0.91 14.44
N LEU A 46 19.35 2.10 14.98
CA LEU A 46 19.81 3.24 14.18
C LEU A 46 21.15 2.96 13.49
N ALA A 47 22.02 2.19 14.13
CA ALA A 47 23.35 1.84 13.60
C ALA A 47 23.30 0.77 12.50
N ARG A 48 22.16 0.15 12.21
CA ARG A 48 22.07 -0.90 11.17
C ARG A 48 22.14 -0.26 9.78
N PRO A 49 23.18 -0.50 9.01
CA PRO A 49 23.22 -0.05 7.63
C PRO A 49 22.22 -0.87 6.82
N VAL A 50 21.32 -0.19 6.13
CA VAL A 50 20.38 -0.82 5.19
C VAL A 50 20.62 -0.19 3.84
N SER A 51 21.03 -1.01 2.85
CA SER A 51 21.16 -0.54 1.48
C SER A 51 19.77 -0.24 0.91
N ARG A 52 19.73 0.62 -0.13
CA ARG A 52 18.49 0.92 -0.82
C ARG A 52 17.85 -0.34 -1.41
N ASP A 53 18.66 -1.21 -1.99
CA ASP A 53 18.20 -2.45 -2.63
C ASP A 53 17.64 -3.43 -1.59
N ASP A 54 18.30 -3.57 -0.43
CA ASP A 54 17.78 -4.35 0.69
C ASP A 54 16.45 -3.80 1.21
N ALA A 55 16.34 -2.48 1.30
CA ALA A 55 15.09 -1.84 1.73
C ALA A 55 13.95 -2.10 0.72
N ILE A 56 14.21 -1.95 -0.58
CA ILE A 56 13.22 -2.25 -1.63
C ILE A 56 12.81 -3.72 -1.56
N ARG A 57 13.77 -4.65 -1.47
CA ARG A 57 13.50 -6.09 -1.37
C ARG A 57 12.62 -6.42 -0.15
N GLU A 58 12.93 -5.85 1.00
CA GLU A 58 12.14 -6.05 2.21
C GLU A 58 10.71 -5.48 2.07
N LEU A 59 10.54 -4.31 1.48
CA LEU A 59 9.22 -3.72 1.25
C LEU A 59 8.39 -4.54 0.25
N ILE A 60 9.00 -5.08 -0.81
CA ILE A 60 8.34 -5.98 -1.75
C ILE A 60 7.93 -7.28 -1.06
N ARG A 61 8.82 -7.88 -0.24
CA ARG A 61 8.49 -9.07 0.56
C ARG A 61 7.26 -8.84 1.42
N ARG A 62 7.21 -7.73 2.17
CA ARG A 62 6.06 -7.37 3.02
C ARG A 62 4.79 -7.14 2.24
N ALA A 63 4.87 -6.46 1.09
CA ALA A 63 3.72 -6.27 0.22
C ALA A 63 3.18 -7.60 -0.30
N ALA A 64 4.06 -8.51 -0.71
CA ALA A 64 3.69 -9.84 -1.17
C ALA A 64 3.07 -10.70 -0.06
N THR A 65 3.62 -10.64 1.15
CA THR A 65 3.03 -11.29 2.33
C THR A 65 1.62 -10.77 2.61
N ALA A 66 1.42 -9.45 2.53
CA ALA A 66 0.13 -8.83 2.80
C ALA A 66 -0.93 -9.14 1.74
N TYR A 67 -0.53 -9.19 0.47
CA TYR A 67 -1.45 -9.45 -0.64
C TYR A 67 -1.61 -10.93 -0.99
N GLY A 68 -0.69 -11.78 -0.59
CA GLY A 68 -0.64 -13.19 -0.98
C GLY A 68 -0.24 -13.39 -2.44
N VAL A 69 -0.97 -12.78 -3.37
CA VAL A 69 -0.70 -12.81 -4.81
C VAL A 69 -0.80 -11.41 -5.41
N GLY A 70 0.08 -11.08 -6.33
CA GLY A 70 0.07 -9.76 -6.98
C GLY A 70 1.00 -9.65 -8.18
N THR A 71 0.81 -8.57 -8.94
CA THR A 71 1.73 -8.13 -9.98
C THR A 71 2.83 -7.26 -9.38
N ALA A 72 3.89 -6.97 -10.15
CA ALA A 72 4.93 -6.01 -9.73
C ALA A 72 4.35 -4.62 -9.41
N ALA A 73 3.32 -4.18 -10.13
CA ALA A 73 2.63 -2.92 -9.87
C ALA A 73 1.87 -2.96 -8.53
N ASP A 74 1.22 -4.07 -8.20
CA ASP A 74 0.52 -4.25 -6.92
C ASP A 74 1.49 -4.13 -5.74
N PHE A 75 2.61 -4.85 -5.80
CA PHE A 75 3.62 -4.84 -4.73
C PHE A 75 4.30 -3.47 -4.59
N ALA A 76 4.62 -2.83 -5.72
CA ALA A 76 5.21 -1.50 -5.72
C ALA A 76 4.25 -0.45 -5.16
N ASP A 77 2.96 -0.49 -5.52
CA ASP A 77 1.97 0.48 -5.06
C ASP A 77 1.72 0.38 -3.55
N TYR A 78 1.86 -0.79 -2.94
CA TYR A 78 1.63 -1.00 -1.51
C TYR A 78 2.44 -0.01 -0.65
N TYR A 79 3.70 0.22 -1.01
CA TYR A 79 4.59 1.19 -0.34
C TYR A 79 4.92 2.41 -1.22
N ARG A 80 4.19 2.64 -2.30
CA ARG A 80 4.39 3.77 -3.24
C ARG A 80 5.80 3.80 -3.85
N LEU A 81 6.40 2.64 -4.09
CA LEU A 81 7.71 2.53 -4.73
C LEU A 81 7.64 2.95 -6.19
N ARG A 82 8.51 3.89 -6.58
CA ARG A 82 8.56 4.43 -7.96
C ARG A 82 9.74 3.87 -8.77
N ASP A 83 10.66 3.20 -8.11
CA ASP A 83 11.85 2.60 -8.71
C ASP A 83 11.49 1.26 -9.37
N ARG A 84 11.01 1.32 -10.61
CA ARG A 84 10.61 0.12 -11.35
C ARG A 84 11.75 -0.88 -11.56
N PRO A 85 13.00 -0.47 -11.94
CA PRO A 85 14.12 -1.39 -12.01
C PRO A 85 14.44 -2.08 -10.69
N GLY A 86 14.51 -1.32 -9.59
CA GLY A 86 14.75 -1.88 -8.26
C GLY A 86 13.64 -2.84 -7.80
N VAL A 87 12.38 -2.55 -8.12
CA VAL A 87 11.26 -3.46 -7.85
C VAL A 87 11.39 -4.76 -8.64
N ALA A 88 11.76 -4.68 -9.92
CA ALA A 88 11.94 -5.87 -10.76
C ALA A 88 13.12 -6.73 -10.27
N ALA A 89 14.24 -6.13 -9.89
CA ALA A 89 15.40 -6.81 -9.32
C ALA A 89 15.01 -7.51 -8.00
N ALA A 90 14.35 -6.80 -7.08
CA ALA A 90 13.89 -7.35 -5.82
C ALA A 90 12.94 -8.55 -5.98
N ILE A 91 12.02 -8.49 -6.94
CA ILE A 91 11.14 -9.63 -7.27
C ILE A 91 11.98 -10.81 -7.78
N GLY A 92 12.95 -10.57 -8.66
CA GLY A 92 13.86 -11.61 -9.15
C GLY A 92 14.60 -12.32 -8.02
N GLU A 93 15.21 -11.55 -7.11
CA GLU A 93 15.92 -12.08 -5.94
C GLU A 93 15.00 -12.90 -5.02
N LEU A 94 13.77 -12.45 -4.81
CA LEU A 94 12.78 -13.18 -4.01
C LEU A 94 12.28 -14.47 -4.69
N VAL A 95 12.24 -14.49 -6.03
CA VAL A 95 11.96 -15.71 -6.79
C VAL A 95 13.13 -16.70 -6.67
N ASP A 96 14.36 -16.23 -6.84
CA ASP A 96 15.56 -17.06 -6.69
C ASP A 96 15.69 -17.64 -5.27
N ALA A 97 15.26 -16.87 -4.26
CA ALA A 97 15.18 -17.34 -2.86
C ALA A 97 13.99 -18.27 -2.58
N GLY A 98 13.11 -18.52 -3.56
CA GLY A 98 11.91 -19.34 -3.39
C GLY A 98 10.84 -18.72 -2.47
N GLU A 99 10.90 -17.42 -2.23
CA GLU A 99 9.91 -16.70 -1.43
C GLU A 99 8.69 -16.27 -2.28
N LEU A 100 8.92 -16.00 -3.57
CA LEU A 100 7.89 -15.69 -4.56
C LEU A 100 7.87 -16.76 -5.64
N LEU A 101 6.69 -17.23 -5.99
CA LEU A 101 6.47 -18.22 -7.03
C LEU A 101 5.80 -17.55 -8.22
N PRO A 102 6.40 -17.57 -9.43
CA PRO A 102 5.73 -17.09 -10.63
C PRO A 102 4.45 -17.89 -10.88
N VAL A 103 3.34 -17.17 -11.12
CA VAL A 103 2.03 -17.81 -11.33
C VAL A 103 1.25 -17.12 -12.44
N PHE A 104 0.28 -17.83 -12.98
CA PHE A 104 -0.79 -17.28 -13.80
C PHE A 104 -2.07 -17.24 -12.98
N VAL A 105 -2.80 -16.13 -13.05
CA VAL A 105 -4.09 -15.96 -12.39
C VAL A 105 -5.15 -15.77 -13.48
N ASP A 106 -6.17 -16.61 -13.43
CA ASP A 106 -7.28 -16.53 -14.38
C ASP A 106 -7.95 -15.16 -14.34
N GLY A 107 -8.25 -14.60 -15.52
CA GLY A 107 -8.84 -13.28 -15.65
C GLY A 107 -7.84 -12.11 -15.46
N TRP A 108 -6.58 -12.37 -15.16
CA TRP A 108 -5.57 -11.32 -15.08
C TRP A 108 -4.87 -11.16 -16.43
N GLU A 109 -5.54 -10.48 -17.35
CA GLU A 109 -5.02 -10.23 -18.68
C GLU A 109 -5.02 -8.73 -19.00
N LYS A 110 -4.10 -8.34 -19.87
CA LYS A 110 -4.06 -7.00 -20.46
C LYS A 110 -3.74 -7.14 -21.95
N ASN A 111 -4.63 -6.62 -22.78
CA ASN A 111 -4.49 -6.70 -24.25
C ASN A 111 -4.31 -8.16 -24.76
N GLY A 112 -5.06 -9.10 -24.20
CA GLY A 112 -5.02 -10.53 -24.57
C GLY A 112 -3.74 -11.26 -24.12
N ARG A 113 -2.96 -10.69 -23.22
CA ARG A 113 -1.77 -11.33 -22.63
C ARG A 113 -1.90 -11.43 -21.13
N ALA A 114 -1.57 -12.61 -20.59
CA ALA A 114 -1.54 -12.82 -19.15
C ALA A 114 -0.56 -11.85 -18.49
N LEU A 115 -0.99 -11.25 -17.38
CA LEU A 115 -0.14 -10.40 -16.55
C LEU A 115 0.81 -11.27 -15.74
N PRO A 116 2.13 -10.97 -15.74
CA PRO A 116 3.05 -11.62 -14.81
C PRO A 116 2.61 -11.35 -13.36
N ALA A 117 2.47 -12.42 -12.60
CA ALA A 117 2.08 -12.36 -11.20
C ALA A 117 2.92 -13.33 -10.36
N TRP A 118 2.98 -13.06 -9.05
CA TRP A 118 3.73 -13.87 -8.10
C TRP A 118 2.88 -14.15 -6.88
N LEU A 119 2.94 -15.40 -6.44
CA LEU A 119 2.33 -15.89 -5.21
C LEU A 119 3.39 -15.92 -4.11
N HIS A 120 3.09 -15.38 -2.94
CA HIS A 120 3.95 -15.58 -1.77
C HIS A 120 3.89 -17.05 -1.34
N ARG A 121 5.03 -17.68 -1.08
CA ARG A 121 5.10 -19.13 -0.76
C ARG A 121 4.23 -19.54 0.42
N ASP A 122 4.05 -18.65 1.40
CA ASP A 122 3.24 -18.92 2.59
C ASP A 122 1.81 -18.34 2.47
N ALA A 123 1.37 -18.01 1.25
CA ALA A 123 0.02 -17.51 1.04
C ALA A 123 -1.02 -18.58 1.39
N VAL A 124 -1.96 -18.19 2.24
CA VAL A 124 -3.09 -19.05 2.59
C VAL A 124 -4.19 -18.90 1.55
N LEU A 125 -4.58 -20.00 0.92
CA LEU A 125 -5.69 -20.06 -0.03
C LEU A 125 -6.93 -20.60 0.70
N PRO A 126 -7.82 -19.73 1.22
CA PRO A 126 -8.99 -20.17 1.94
C PRO A 126 -10.00 -20.83 0.98
N ARG A 127 -10.69 -21.89 1.43
CA ARG A 127 -11.76 -22.52 0.65
C ARG A 127 -12.99 -21.63 0.51
N ALA A 128 -13.21 -20.74 1.46
CA ALA A 128 -14.27 -19.75 1.47
C ALA A 128 -13.86 -18.56 2.33
N VAL A 129 -14.26 -17.39 1.94
CA VAL A 129 -14.19 -16.17 2.74
C VAL A 129 -15.58 -15.89 3.27
N ARG A 130 -15.71 -15.62 4.58
CA ARG A 130 -16.96 -15.17 5.21
C ARG A 130 -16.68 -13.83 5.89
N ALA A 131 -17.07 -12.77 5.25
CA ALA A 131 -16.88 -11.42 5.73
C ALA A 131 -18.08 -10.56 5.39
N SER A 132 -18.43 -9.62 6.25
CA SER A 132 -19.41 -8.58 5.95
C SER A 132 -18.94 -7.31 6.66
N THR A 133 -18.45 -6.35 5.88
CA THR A 133 -17.87 -5.12 6.44
C THR A 133 -17.92 -3.97 5.44
N ILE A 134 -17.75 -2.77 5.98
CA ILE A 134 -17.55 -1.54 5.19
C ILE A 134 -16.05 -1.21 5.21
N LEU A 135 -15.48 -1.03 4.03
CA LEU A 135 -14.06 -0.72 3.87
C LEU A 135 -13.83 0.80 3.86
N THR A 136 -12.71 1.22 4.42
CA THR A 136 -12.27 2.62 4.24
C THR A 136 -11.66 2.81 2.85
N PRO A 137 -11.62 4.05 2.31
CA PRO A 137 -10.93 4.31 1.03
C PRO A 137 -9.43 4.03 1.05
N PHE A 138 -8.88 3.87 2.24
CA PHE A 138 -7.46 3.61 2.50
C PHE A 138 -7.17 2.13 2.81
N ASP A 139 -8.18 1.28 2.71
CA ASP A 139 -8.01 -0.15 2.88
C ASP A 139 -7.21 -0.76 1.72
N PRO A 140 -6.21 -1.63 1.99
CA PRO A 140 -5.40 -2.29 0.96
C PRO A 140 -6.19 -3.04 -0.10
N VAL A 141 -7.39 -3.51 0.21
CA VAL A 141 -8.29 -4.18 -0.74
C VAL A 141 -8.72 -3.24 -1.87
N VAL A 142 -8.91 -1.95 -1.58
CA VAL A 142 -9.52 -0.99 -2.53
C VAL A 142 -8.67 0.22 -2.88
N TRP A 143 -7.59 0.53 -2.13
CA TRP A 143 -6.83 1.76 -2.36
C TRP A 143 -6.12 1.79 -3.73
N PHE A 144 -5.64 0.63 -4.23
CA PHE A 144 -5.07 0.52 -5.55
C PHE A 144 -6.14 0.10 -6.56
N ARG A 145 -6.66 1.07 -7.30
CA ARG A 145 -7.84 0.91 -8.18
C ARG A 145 -7.69 -0.19 -9.22
N GLU A 146 -6.54 -0.22 -9.90
CA GLU A 146 -6.26 -1.22 -10.93
C GLU A 146 -6.34 -2.65 -10.39
N ARG A 147 -5.92 -2.84 -9.13
CA ARG A 147 -6.05 -4.11 -8.44
C ARG A 147 -7.51 -4.39 -8.03
N ALA A 148 -8.22 -3.40 -7.49
CA ALA A 148 -9.62 -3.55 -7.09
C ALA A 148 -10.52 -3.87 -8.29
N GLU A 149 -10.30 -3.21 -9.43
CA GLU A 149 -10.99 -3.52 -10.67
C GLU A 149 -10.69 -4.94 -11.16
N ARG A 150 -9.42 -5.34 -11.15
CA ARG A 150 -8.99 -6.66 -11.60
C ARG A 150 -9.52 -7.81 -10.72
N LEU A 151 -9.61 -7.60 -9.39
CA LEU A 151 -10.05 -8.63 -8.44
C LEU A 151 -11.58 -8.72 -8.34
N PHE A 152 -12.28 -7.59 -8.41
CA PHE A 152 -13.68 -7.51 -8.02
C PHE A 152 -14.57 -6.94 -9.12
N ASP A 153 -14.03 -6.56 -10.29
CA ASP A 153 -14.74 -5.79 -11.31
C ASP A 153 -15.43 -4.56 -10.70
N PHE A 154 -14.76 -3.90 -9.74
CA PHE A 154 -15.32 -2.83 -8.94
C PHE A 154 -14.53 -1.54 -9.11
N HIS A 155 -15.08 -0.63 -9.92
CA HIS A 155 -14.50 0.70 -10.09
C HIS A 155 -14.82 1.58 -8.90
N TYR A 156 -13.83 1.83 -8.04
CA TYR A 156 -13.99 2.66 -6.85
C TYR A 156 -13.06 3.88 -6.86
N ARG A 157 -13.66 5.03 -6.58
CA ARG A 157 -12.95 6.28 -6.33
C ARG A 157 -13.72 7.08 -5.28
N ILE A 158 -13.03 7.49 -4.22
CA ILE A 158 -13.59 8.44 -3.27
C ILE A 158 -13.74 9.82 -3.93
N GLU A 159 -14.88 10.48 -3.75
CA GLU A 159 -15.24 11.73 -4.45
C GLU A 159 -15.11 12.99 -3.59
N ILE A 160 -14.41 12.91 -2.43
CA ILE A 160 -14.19 14.08 -1.54
C ILE A 160 -13.50 15.26 -2.23
N TYR A 161 -12.64 14.98 -3.23
CA TYR A 161 -11.95 16.00 -4.03
C TYR A 161 -12.67 16.33 -5.35
N THR A 162 -13.80 15.68 -5.60
CA THR A 162 -14.60 15.92 -6.80
C THR A 162 -15.59 17.04 -6.51
N PRO A 163 -15.71 18.09 -7.35
CA PRO A 163 -16.74 19.11 -7.21
C PRO A 163 -18.14 18.49 -7.11
N GLU A 164 -19.01 19.05 -6.29
CA GLU A 164 -20.31 18.47 -5.96
C GLU A 164 -21.14 18.07 -7.19
N HIS A 165 -21.22 18.96 -8.18
CA HIS A 165 -21.96 18.73 -9.42
C HIS A 165 -21.40 17.63 -10.33
N LYS A 166 -20.21 17.10 -10.04
CA LYS A 166 -19.55 16.00 -10.79
C LYS A 166 -19.52 14.69 -10.01
N ARG A 167 -20.03 14.68 -8.77
CA ARG A 167 -20.07 13.45 -7.96
C ARG A 167 -21.18 12.53 -8.47
N GLN A 168 -20.85 11.26 -8.59
CA GLN A 168 -21.79 10.21 -8.99
C GLN A 168 -22.38 9.47 -7.78
N PHE A 169 -21.59 9.31 -6.72
CA PHE A 169 -21.93 8.47 -5.57
C PHE A 169 -21.95 9.23 -4.24
N GLY A 170 -21.73 10.55 -4.27
CA GLY A 170 -21.72 11.40 -3.09
C GLY A 170 -20.34 11.67 -2.53
N TYR A 171 -20.29 12.47 -1.47
CA TYR A 171 -19.03 13.00 -0.91
C TYR A 171 -18.11 11.92 -0.37
N TYR A 172 -18.66 10.96 0.40
CA TYR A 172 -17.89 9.96 1.13
C TYR A 172 -18.62 8.61 1.12
N SER A 173 -18.73 8.00 -0.06
CA SER A 173 -19.28 6.65 -0.17
C SER A 173 -18.20 5.60 0.09
N LEU A 174 -18.55 4.55 0.81
CA LEU A 174 -17.62 3.52 1.26
C LEU A 174 -17.95 2.17 0.62
N PRO A 175 -16.94 1.41 0.13
CA PRO A 175 -17.19 0.09 -0.41
C PRO A 175 -17.72 -0.89 0.63
N VAL A 176 -18.67 -1.71 0.25
CA VAL A 176 -19.23 -2.79 1.07
C VAL A 176 -18.66 -4.11 0.57
N LEU A 177 -17.90 -4.78 1.45
CA LEU A 177 -17.42 -6.13 1.22
C LEU A 177 -18.40 -7.13 1.83
N GLN A 178 -18.83 -8.08 1.01
CA GLN A 178 -19.59 -9.25 1.45
C GLN A 178 -18.91 -10.51 0.91
N ASP A 179 -18.41 -11.32 1.82
CA ASP A 179 -17.61 -12.49 1.51
C ASP A 179 -16.38 -12.10 0.65
N ASP A 180 -16.28 -12.61 -0.55
CA ASP A 180 -15.23 -12.32 -1.53
C ASP A 180 -15.61 -11.27 -2.58
N ARG A 181 -16.67 -10.48 -2.37
CA ARG A 181 -17.22 -9.55 -3.34
C ARG A 181 -17.38 -8.14 -2.78
N LEU A 182 -17.10 -7.15 -3.62
CA LEU A 182 -17.52 -5.77 -3.39
C LEU A 182 -18.91 -5.58 -3.98
N VAL A 183 -19.94 -5.53 -3.13
CA VAL A 183 -21.34 -5.58 -3.54
C VAL A 183 -21.99 -4.22 -3.68
N GLY A 184 -21.31 -3.14 -3.26
CA GLY A 184 -21.84 -1.78 -3.34
C GLY A 184 -20.94 -0.74 -2.66
N ARG A 185 -21.47 0.47 -2.60
CA ARG A 185 -20.86 1.62 -1.93
C ARG A 185 -21.93 2.57 -1.42
#